data_f2e09d9fa111764e1ce5c477d48bf23c
#
_entry.id   f2e09d9fa111764e1ce5c477d48bf23c
#
_cell.length_a   1.000
_cell.length_b   1.000
_cell.length_c   1.000
_cell.angle_alpha   90.00
_cell.angle_beta   90.00
_cell.angle_gamma   90.00
#
_symmetry.space_group_name_H-M   'P 1'
#
loop_
_entity.id
_entity.type
_entity.pdbx_description
1 polymer ?
#
loop_
_entity_poly.entity_id
_entity_poly.type
_entity_poly.pdbx_seq_one_letter_code
_entity_poly.pdbx_strand_id
1 'polypeptide(L)'
;MPGEATEPQPPADLPPGGDHRRTATAEKNQETATSDLAATSRPATEPPKLSRAELLAAQQQTLATPRRRAGIPARLLFTTMDLLYGRRRTLSKFKMLELIARVPYQSWEQVAYIAVTHVHRDPGFARRVHERIAECRVQQDNEQWHLLILEELVARSGTRESPLKYYWVPQAIAFGYYQLSWLLYVIRPAWSYRLNADFEDHAEHEYMEFVAEHPGWETAPFESAFTGDYGRSESLADLFRQIGHDERVHKQESLAQAAASRFR
;
A
#
# COMPACT_ATOMS: atom_id res chain seq x y z
N MET A 1 50.21 25.75 -32.84
CA MET A 1 49.53 25.02 -33.92
C MET A 1 48.43 24.19 -33.27
N PRO A 2 47.09 24.53 -33.36
CA PRO A 2 46.04 23.71 -32.86
C PRO A 2 45.64 22.63 -33.89
N GLY A 3 45.52 21.40 -33.43
CA GLY A 3 45.08 20.25 -34.22
C GLY A 3 43.58 20.28 -34.47
N GLU A 4 43.23 20.09 -35.72
CA GLU A 4 41.91 20.03 -36.30
C GLU A 4 41.16 18.77 -35.82
N ALA A 5 40.00 18.96 -35.23
CA ALA A 5 39.11 17.88 -34.83
C ALA A 5 38.33 17.39 -36.07
N THR A 6 38.54 16.16 -36.44
CA THR A 6 37.82 15.48 -37.54
C THR A 6 36.41 15.07 -37.07
N GLU A 7 35.40 15.60 -37.74
CA GLU A 7 33.98 15.25 -37.60
C GLU A 7 33.70 13.83 -38.11
N PRO A 8 32.94 12.98 -37.42
CA PRO A 8 32.63 11.64 -37.92
C PRO A 8 31.57 11.69 -39.05
N GLN A 9 31.86 11.04 -40.15
CA GLN A 9 30.95 10.85 -41.29
C GLN A 9 29.74 9.95 -40.91
N PRO A 10 28.54 10.23 -41.48
CA PRO A 10 27.37 9.36 -41.30
C PRO A 10 27.52 8.03 -42.08
N PRO A 11 26.92 6.94 -41.58
CA PRO A 11 27.01 5.63 -42.25
C PRO A 11 26.18 5.59 -43.55
N ALA A 12 26.73 4.83 -44.52
CA ALA A 12 26.26 4.65 -45.87
C ALA A 12 24.84 4.04 -45.99
N ASP A 13 24.19 4.38 -47.09
CA ASP A 13 22.83 4.00 -47.50
C ASP A 13 22.51 2.50 -47.40
N LEU A 14 21.33 2.22 -46.83
CA LEU A 14 20.65 0.91 -46.88
C LEU A 14 19.88 0.77 -48.21
N PRO A 15 19.83 -0.43 -48.81
CA PRO A 15 19.13 -0.63 -50.09
C PRO A 15 17.61 -0.57 -49.93
N PRO A 16 16.87 -0.09 -50.95
CA PRO A 16 15.41 -0.07 -50.93
C PRO A 16 14.85 -1.43 -51.36
N GLY A 17 13.95 -1.98 -50.57
CA GLY A 17 13.14 -3.11 -51.01
C GLY A 17 12.74 -4.09 -49.93
N GLY A 18 11.60 -3.91 -49.32
CA GLY A 18 11.01 -4.87 -48.37
C GLY A 18 9.56 -4.56 -48.02
N ASP A 19 8.68 -5.16 -48.77
CA ASP A 19 7.30 -5.58 -48.47
C ASP A 19 6.43 -4.70 -47.57
N HIS A 20 5.75 -3.73 -48.18
CA HIS A 20 4.72 -2.87 -47.53
C HIS A 20 3.53 -3.61 -46.90
N ARG A 21 3.35 -4.91 -47.14
CA ARG A 21 2.30 -5.72 -46.51
C ARG A 21 2.63 -6.19 -45.11
N ARG A 22 3.90 -6.39 -44.78
CA ARG A 22 4.33 -6.79 -43.43
C ARG A 22 4.32 -5.65 -42.43
N THR A 23 4.59 -4.42 -42.88
CA THR A 23 4.56 -3.23 -42.03
C THR A 23 3.16 -2.85 -41.58
N ALA A 24 2.16 -2.91 -42.49
CA ALA A 24 0.77 -2.57 -42.17
C ALA A 24 0.12 -3.56 -41.16
N THR A 25 0.51 -4.83 -41.18
CA THR A 25 0.00 -5.83 -40.23
C THR A 25 0.67 -5.67 -38.86
N ALA A 26 1.94 -5.31 -38.83
CA ALA A 26 2.68 -5.03 -37.59
C ALA A 26 2.18 -3.74 -36.92
N GLU A 27 1.92 -2.68 -37.67
CA GLU A 27 1.37 -1.43 -37.15
C GLU A 27 -0.07 -1.61 -36.63
N LYS A 28 -0.91 -2.37 -37.33
CA LYS A 28 -2.28 -2.63 -36.91
C LYS A 28 -2.35 -3.51 -35.64
N ASN A 29 -1.44 -4.47 -35.50
CA ASN A 29 -1.31 -5.27 -34.29
C ASN A 29 -0.71 -4.46 -33.11
N GLN A 30 0.12 -3.47 -33.39
CA GLN A 30 0.71 -2.59 -32.40
C GLN A 30 -0.31 -1.54 -31.92
N GLU A 31 -1.16 -1.02 -32.82
CA GLU A 31 -2.25 -0.10 -32.49
C GLU A 31 -3.37 -0.78 -31.69
N THR A 32 -3.73 -2.03 -32.02
CA THR A 32 -4.70 -2.81 -31.24
C THR A 32 -4.14 -3.20 -29.86
N ALA A 33 -2.88 -3.58 -29.78
CA ALA A 33 -2.22 -3.89 -28.51
C ALA A 33 -2.06 -2.65 -27.61
N THR A 34 -1.82 -1.46 -28.18
CA THR A 34 -1.77 -0.20 -27.42
C THR A 34 -3.16 0.27 -26.98
N SER A 35 -4.20 0.02 -27.78
CA SER A 35 -5.60 0.33 -27.42
C SER A 35 -6.09 -0.56 -26.27
N ASP A 36 -5.79 -1.87 -26.29
CA ASP A 36 -6.17 -2.80 -25.24
C ASP A 36 -5.37 -2.59 -23.93
N LEU A 37 -4.12 -2.10 -24.04
CA LEU A 37 -3.30 -1.74 -22.88
C LEU A 37 -3.75 -0.43 -22.22
N ALA A 38 -4.28 0.51 -23.00
CA ALA A 38 -4.84 1.77 -22.46
C ALA A 38 -6.19 1.57 -21.75
N ALA A 39 -6.90 0.48 -22.02
CA ALA A 39 -8.23 0.20 -21.46
C ALA A 39 -8.17 -0.49 -20.07
N THR A 40 -7.01 -0.89 -19.56
CA THR A 40 -6.88 -1.69 -18.33
C THR A 40 -6.13 -1.03 -17.17
N SER A 41 -5.49 0.11 -17.37
CA SER A 41 -4.81 0.82 -16.27
C SER A 41 -5.77 1.76 -15.55
N ARG A 42 -6.40 1.25 -14.48
CA ARG A 42 -7.05 2.11 -13.50
C ARG A 42 -5.96 2.89 -12.77
N PRO A 43 -6.01 4.24 -12.75
CA PRO A 43 -5.03 4.99 -11.97
C PRO A 43 -5.11 4.56 -10.51
N ALA A 44 -3.96 4.38 -9.87
CA ALA A 44 -3.90 4.15 -8.43
C ALA A 44 -4.58 5.35 -7.74
N THR A 45 -5.64 5.10 -7.01
CA THR A 45 -6.42 6.13 -6.30
C THR A 45 -6.46 5.78 -4.82
N GLU A 46 -6.41 6.79 -3.99
CA GLU A 46 -6.66 6.63 -2.56
C GLU A 46 -8.00 5.94 -2.29
N PRO A 47 -8.14 5.24 -1.15
CA PRO A 47 -9.42 4.70 -0.71
C PRO A 47 -10.51 5.79 -0.70
N PRO A 48 -11.75 5.46 -1.13
CA PRO A 48 -12.82 6.45 -1.17
C PRO A 48 -13.19 6.92 0.23
N LYS A 49 -13.38 8.23 0.39
CA LYS A 49 -13.95 8.77 1.64
C LYS A 49 -15.45 8.50 1.66
N LEU A 50 -15.90 7.81 2.70
CA LEU A 50 -17.27 7.39 2.86
C LEU A 50 -18.09 8.44 3.62
N SER A 51 -19.39 8.51 3.34
CA SER A 51 -20.35 9.23 4.17
C SER A 51 -20.51 8.54 5.54
N ARG A 52 -20.98 9.28 6.54
CA ARG A 52 -21.23 8.73 7.88
C ARG A 52 -22.13 7.48 7.85
N ALA A 53 -23.17 7.47 7.01
CA ALA A 53 -24.06 6.31 6.89
C ALA A 53 -23.35 5.08 6.35
N GLU A 54 -22.47 5.25 5.33
CA GLU A 54 -21.64 4.19 4.78
C GLU A 54 -20.60 3.70 5.78
N LEU A 55 -19.99 4.61 6.57
CA LEU A 55 -19.04 4.25 7.62
C LEU A 55 -19.69 3.41 8.73
N LEU A 56 -20.91 3.76 9.14
CA LEU A 56 -21.69 2.96 10.11
C LEU A 56 -22.01 1.56 9.54
N ALA A 57 -22.44 1.49 8.28
CA ALA A 57 -22.72 0.22 7.62
C ALA A 57 -21.44 -0.63 7.48
N ALA A 58 -20.29 -0.01 7.14
CA ALA A 58 -19.01 -0.65 7.07
C ALA A 58 -18.59 -1.25 8.42
N GLN A 59 -18.73 -0.50 9.51
CA GLN A 59 -18.47 -0.99 10.87
C GLN A 59 -19.34 -2.20 11.21
N GLN A 60 -20.65 -2.11 11.00
CA GLN A 60 -21.57 -3.23 11.26
C GLN A 60 -21.18 -4.48 10.46
N GLN A 61 -20.82 -4.31 9.20
CA GLN A 61 -20.38 -5.41 8.34
C GLN A 61 -19.11 -6.08 8.86
N THR A 62 -18.09 -5.28 9.25
CA THR A 62 -16.85 -5.84 9.81
C THR A 62 -17.12 -6.60 11.09
N LEU A 63 -17.88 -6.00 12.02
CA LEU A 63 -18.19 -6.64 13.32
C LEU A 63 -19.01 -7.92 13.17
N ALA A 64 -19.82 -8.05 12.11
CA ALA A 64 -20.56 -9.26 11.78
C ALA A 64 -19.74 -10.31 11.01
N THR A 65 -18.58 -9.94 10.48
CA THR A 65 -17.72 -10.82 9.67
C THR A 65 -16.62 -11.45 10.54
N PRO A 66 -16.44 -12.77 10.53
CA PRO A 66 -15.37 -13.37 11.32
C PRO A 66 -13.99 -12.97 10.76
N ARG A 67 -13.05 -12.71 11.66
CA ARG A 67 -11.64 -12.45 11.30
C ARG A 67 -11.06 -13.60 10.47
N ARG A 68 -10.18 -13.24 9.55
CA ARG A 68 -9.45 -14.22 8.75
C ARG A 68 -8.56 -15.10 9.65
N ARG A 69 -8.35 -16.35 9.21
CA ARG A 69 -7.35 -17.23 9.84
C ARG A 69 -5.96 -16.79 9.42
N ALA A 70 -5.32 -16.00 10.27
CA ALA A 70 -3.98 -15.49 10.02
C ALA A 70 -2.94 -16.63 9.88
N GLY A 71 -2.03 -16.48 8.93
CA GLY A 71 -0.88 -17.35 8.76
C GLY A 71 0.12 -17.25 9.93
N ILE A 72 1.08 -18.17 9.98
CA ILE A 72 2.07 -18.21 11.08
C ILE A 72 2.84 -16.88 11.23
N PRO A 73 3.35 -16.23 10.16
CA PRO A 73 4.07 -14.95 10.30
C PRO A 73 3.21 -13.85 10.89
N ALA A 74 1.96 -13.69 10.44
CA ALA A 74 1.04 -12.70 10.96
C ALA A 74 0.70 -12.94 12.44
N ARG A 75 0.44 -14.20 12.83
CA ARG A 75 0.19 -14.57 14.22
C ARG A 75 1.37 -14.27 15.13
N LEU A 76 2.60 -14.51 14.65
CA LEU A 76 3.81 -14.17 15.40
C LEU A 76 3.90 -12.65 15.60
N LEU A 77 3.64 -11.87 14.56
CA LEU A 77 3.64 -10.40 14.64
C LEU A 77 2.59 -9.90 15.65
N PHE A 78 1.34 -10.37 15.56
CA PHE A 78 0.27 -9.96 16.50
C PHE A 78 0.59 -10.36 17.94
N THR A 79 1.12 -11.57 18.16
CA THR A 79 1.54 -12.00 19.48
C THR A 79 2.68 -11.12 20.03
N THR A 80 3.62 -10.74 19.18
CA THR A 80 4.72 -9.83 19.57
C THR A 80 4.18 -8.44 19.93
N MET A 81 3.23 -7.91 19.13
CA MET A 81 2.56 -6.64 19.41
C MET A 81 1.80 -6.68 20.74
N ASP A 82 1.06 -7.76 21.01
CA ASP A 82 0.32 -7.95 22.26
C ASP A 82 1.28 -8.09 23.48
N LEU A 83 2.40 -8.74 23.30
CA LEU A 83 3.41 -8.90 24.37
C LEU A 83 4.09 -7.55 24.70
N LEU A 84 4.40 -6.76 23.68
CA LEU A 84 5.11 -5.48 23.85
C LEU A 84 4.16 -4.35 24.28
N TYR A 85 2.99 -4.24 23.70
CA TYR A 85 2.08 -3.11 23.88
C TYR A 85 0.82 -3.42 24.68
N GLY A 86 0.63 -4.70 25.03
CA GLY A 86 -0.57 -5.18 25.72
C GLY A 86 -1.72 -5.52 24.77
N ARG A 87 -2.71 -6.22 25.31
CA ARG A 87 -3.89 -6.67 24.54
C ARG A 87 -4.97 -5.59 24.42
N ARG A 88 -4.91 -4.54 25.24
CA ARG A 88 -5.89 -3.45 25.18
C ARG A 88 -5.66 -2.60 23.93
N ARG A 89 -6.77 -2.13 23.33
CA ARG A 89 -6.77 -1.15 22.28
C ARG A 89 -6.42 0.21 22.87
N THR A 90 -5.34 0.83 22.40
CA THR A 90 -4.91 2.16 22.83
C THR A 90 -4.38 2.93 21.62
N LEU A 91 -4.48 4.26 21.64
CA LEU A 91 -3.94 5.11 20.58
C LEU A 91 -2.47 4.82 20.28
N SER A 92 -1.66 4.63 21.32
CA SER A 92 -0.25 4.28 21.15
C SER A 92 -0.04 2.93 20.46
N LYS A 93 -0.89 1.93 20.71
CA LYS A 93 -0.80 0.64 20.02
C LYS A 93 -1.19 0.77 18.55
N PHE A 94 -2.25 1.52 18.24
CA PHE A 94 -2.64 1.80 16.86
C PHE A 94 -1.54 2.54 16.10
N LYS A 95 -0.96 3.58 16.70
CA LYS A 95 0.21 4.26 16.12
C LYS A 95 1.34 3.28 15.76
N MET A 96 1.58 2.25 16.56
CA MET A 96 2.59 1.22 16.26
C MET A 96 2.14 0.28 15.14
N LEU A 97 0.84 0.00 15.02
CA LEU A 97 0.30 -0.76 13.88
C LEU A 97 0.56 -0.03 12.57
N GLU A 98 0.20 1.27 12.49
CA GLU A 98 0.41 2.08 11.29
C GLU A 98 1.88 2.22 10.89
N LEU A 99 2.77 2.35 11.87
CA LEU A 99 4.20 2.38 11.59
C LEU A 99 4.67 1.12 10.86
N ILE A 100 4.04 -0.02 11.14
CA ILE A 100 4.36 -1.32 10.55
C ILE A 100 3.56 -1.56 9.28
N ALA A 101 2.31 -1.09 9.18
CA ALA A 101 1.38 -1.32 8.06
C ALA A 101 1.96 -0.88 6.71
N ARG A 102 2.59 0.28 6.65
CA ARG A 102 3.21 0.80 5.42
C ARG A 102 4.39 -0.02 4.87
N VAL A 103 5.01 -0.87 5.70
CA VAL A 103 6.28 -1.53 5.40
C VAL A 103 6.22 -2.51 4.22
N PRO A 104 5.20 -3.37 4.07
CA PRO A 104 5.08 -4.26 2.93
C PRO A 104 5.07 -3.52 1.59
N TYR A 105 4.35 -2.41 1.50
CA TYR A 105 4.25 -1.59 0.29
C TYR A 105 5.60 -1.01 -0.12
N GLN A 106 6.42 -0.56 0.84
CA GLN A 106 7.79 -0.10 0.59
C GLN A 106 8.67 -1.23 0.04
N SER A 107 8.54 -2.43 0.59
CA SER A 107 9.31 -3.58 0.15
C SER A 107 8.92 -4.01 -1.26
N TRP A 108 7.63 -4.00 -1.61
CA TRP A 108 7.12 -4.31 -2.94
C TRP A 108 7.51 -3.24 -3.96
N GLU A 109 7.42 -1.96 -3.59
CA GLU A 109 7.88 -0.86 -4.44
C GLU A 109 9.35 -1.03 -4.80
N GLN A 110 10.21 -1.35 -3.82
CA GLN A 110 11.63 -1.54 -4.08
C GLN A 110 11.89 -2.70 -5.05
N VAL A 111 11.24 -3.86 -4.86
CA VAL A 111 11.40 -5.00 -5.77
C VAL A 111 10.90 -4.66 -7.16
N ALA A 112 9.75 -3.99 -7.27
CA ALA A 112 9.20 -3.54 -8.54
C ALA A 112 10.11 -2.53 -9.22
N TYR A 113 10.69 -1.59 -8.48
CA TYR A 113 11.65 -0.62 -8.99
C TYR A 113 12.93 -1.30 -9.54
N ILE A 114 13.47 -2.29 -8.82
CA ILE A 114 14.59 -3.09 -9.33
C ILE A 114 14.19 -3.80 -10.63
N ALA A 115 13.00 -4.40 -10.67
CA ALA A 115 12.52 -5.08 -11.87
C ALA A 115 12.42 -4.14 -13.06
N VAL A 116 11.82 -2.94 -12.91
CA VAL A 116 11.64 -1.98 -14.01
C VAL A 116 12.96 -1.48 -14.57
N THR A 117 14.00 -1.36 -13.75
CA THR A 117 15.33 -0.93 -14.20
C THR A 117 16.06 -1.96 -15.07
N HIS A 118 15.62 -3.22 -15.04
CA HIS A 118 16.23 -4.32 -15.81
C HIS A 118 15.39 -4.77 -17.02
N VAL A 119 14.12 -4.37 -17.12
CA VAL A 119 13.19 -4.86 -18.17
C VAL A 119 12.80 -3.78 -19.18
N HIS A 120 13.64 -2.76 -19.38
CA HIS A 120 13.38 -1.65 -20.31
C HIS A 120 13.17 -2.08 -21.78
N ARG A 121 13.55 -3.31 -22.14
CA ARG A 121 13.36 -3.86 -23.51
C ARG A 121 11.93 -4.31 -23.80
N ASP A 122 11.09 -4.47 -22.79
CA ASP A 122 9.65 -4.74 -22.92
C ASP A 122 8.85 -3.58 -22.31
N PRO A 123 8.48 -2.58 -23.14
CA PRO A 123 7.73 -1.42 -22.64
C PRO A 123 6.39 -1.76 -22.02
N GLY A 124 5.71 -2.80 -22.48
CA GLY A 124 4.43 -3.24 -21.91
C GLY A 124 4.60 -3.79 -20.51
N PHE A 125 5.61 -4.65 -20.30
CA PHE A 125 5.92 -5.16 -18.96
C PHE A 125 6.42 -4.05 -18.03
N ALA A 126 7.28 -3.16 -18.51
CA ALA A 126 7.80 -2.04 -17.74
C ALA A 126 6.67 -1.11 -17.25
N ARG A 127 5.64 -0.84 -18.09
CA ARG A 127 4.47 -0.05 -17.68
C ARG A 127 3.68 -0.73 -16.56
N ARG A 128 3.38 -2.03 -16.67
CA ARG A 128 2.67 -2.78 -15.60
C ARG A 128 3.44 -2.77 -14.28
N VAL A 129 4.77 -2.86 -14.34
CA VAL A 129 5.61 -2.76 -13.14
C VAL A 129 5.55 -1.35 -12.54
N HIS A 130 5.57 -0.31 -13.40
CA HIS A 130 5.43 1.08 -12.95
C HIS A 130 4.07 1.36 -12.31
N GLU A 131 2.99 0.83 -12.87
CA GLU A 131 1.64 0.91 -12.29
C GLU A 131 1.62 0.31 -10.89
N ARG A 132 2.29 -0.84 -10.69
CA ARG A 132 2.45 -1.45 -9.36
C ARG A 132 3.19 -0.55 -8.38
N ILE A 133 4.24 0.14 -8.83
CA ILE A 133 4.96 1.12 -8.02
C ILE A 133 4.02 2.26 -7.58
N ALA A 134 3.21 2.77 -8.51
CA ALA A 134 2.24 3.83 -8.21
C ALA A 134 1.19 3.39 -7.18
N GLU A 135 0.63 2.19 -7.30
CA GLU A 135 -0.29 1.61 -6.31
C GLU A 135 0.36 1.50 -4.93
N CYS A 136 1.59 0.97 -4.84
CA CYS A 136 2.31 0.88 -3.57
C CYS A 136 2.53 2.24 -2.90
N ARG A 137 2.79 3.29 -3.70
CA ARG A 137 2.98 4.65 -3.17
C ARG A 137 1.70 5.23 -2.58
N VAL A 138 0.58 5.07 -3.28
CA VAL A 138 -0.73 5.53 -2.77
C VAL A 138 -1.04 4.87 -1.43
N GLN A 139 -0.81 3.56 -1.31
CA GLN A 139 -1.03 2.83 -0.05
C GLN A 139 -0.06 3.29 1.04
N GLN A 140 1.23 3.49 0.73
CA GLN A 140 2.21 4.03 1.69
C GLN A 140 1.81 5.42 2.22
N ASP A 141 1.33 6.29 1.35
CA ASP A 141 0.92 7.65 1.71
C ASP A 141 -0.33 7.59 2.60
N ASN A 142 -1.29 6.71 2.30
CA ASN A 142 -2.47 6.51 3.12
C ASN A 142 -2.10 6.06 4.55
N GLU A 143 -1.27 5.02 4.69
CA GLU A 143 -0.76 4.54 5.99
C GLU A 143 0.04 5.62 6.73
N GLN A 144 0.73 6.47 5.99
CA GLN A 144 1.47 7.57 6.62
C GLN A 144 0.53 8.62 7.22
N TRP A 145 -0.59 8.94 6.58
CA TRP A 145 -1.57 9.84 7.14
C TRP A 145 -2.23 9.28 8.40
N HIS A 146 -2.56 7.97 8.41
CA HIS A 146 -3.03 7.28 9.61
C HIS A 146 -2.04 7.45 10.76
N LEU A 147 -0.76 7.13 10.53
CA LEU A 147 0.31 7.26 11.52
C LEU A 147 0.43 8.68 12.08
N LEU A 148 0.44 9.71 11.21
CA LEU A 148 0.62 11.10 11.62
C LEU A 148 -0.58 11.62 12.44
N ILE A 149 -1.80 11.23 12.05
CA ILE A 149 -3.02 11.57 12.80
C ILE A 149 -3.03 10.89 14.17
N LEU A 150 -2.64 9.63 14.25
CA LEU A 150 -2.52 8.92 15.53
C LEU A 150 -1.44 9.49 16.44
N GLU A 151 -0.31 9.91 15.88
CA GLU A 151 0.74 10.60 16.63
C GLU A 151 0.21 11.89 17.24
N GLU A 152 -0.56 12.68 16.47
CA GLU A 152 -1.22 13.89 16.94
C GLU A 152 -2.23 13.59 18.08
N LEU A 153 -3.04 12.54 17.94
CA LEU A 153 -4.00 12.12 18.97
C LEU A 153 -3.31 11.66 20.26
N VAL A 154 -2.20 10.91 20.14
CA VAL A 154 -1.39 10.50 21.30
C VAL A 154 -0.79 11.71 21.99
N ALA A 155 -0.24 12.66 21.24
CA ALA A 155 0.32 13.89 21.80
C ALA A 155 -0.75 14.71 22.55
N ARG A 156 -1.94 14.86 21.97
CA ARG A 156 -3.08 15.58 22.62
C ARG A 156 -3.60 14.87 23.85
N SER A 157 -3.52 13.53 23.91
CA SER A 157 -3.96 12.77 25.10
C SER A 157 -3.04 12.96 26.33
N GLY A 158 -1.87 13.57 26.15
CA GLY A 158 -0.86 13.72 27.19
C GLY A 158 -0.20 12.40 27.60
N THR A 159 -0.39 11.33 26.85
CA THR A 159 0.21 10.02 27.11
C THR A 159 1.74 10.10 27.02
N ARG A 160 2.42 9.70 28.10
CA ARG A 160 3.89 9.61 28.11
C ARG A 160 4.33 8.27 27.53
N GLU A 161 5.08 8.31 26.46
CA GLU A 161 5.63 7.15 25.79
C GLU A 161 7.14 7.00 26.08
N SER A 162 7.57 5.79 26.38
CA SER A 162 9.00 5.50 26.50
C SER A 162 9.66 5.47 25.11
N PRO A 163 10.74 6.24 24.85
CA PRO A 163 11.43 6.23 23.56
C PRO A 163 11.91 4.83 23.14
N LEU A 164 12.37 4.02 24.10
CA LEU A 164 12.77 2.64 23.79
C LEU A 164 11.60 1.84 23.20
N LYS A 165 10.44 1.88 23.86
CA LYS A 165 9.28 1.06 23.53
C LYS A 165 8.50 1.57 22.31
N TYR A 166 8.39 2.89 22.14
CA TYR A 166 7.54 3.52 21.13
C TYR A 166 8.31 4.19 19.97
N TYR A 167 9.63 4.10 19.98
CA TYR A 167 10.48 4.57 18.89
C TYR A 167 11.45 3.48 18.40
N TRP A 168 12.37 3.00 19.25
CA TRP A 168 13.43 2.08 18.81
C TRP A 168 12.92 0.66 18.50
N VAL A 169 12.08 0.12 19.38
CA VAL A 169 11.50 -1.23 19.19
C VAL A 169 10.64 -1.30 17.93
N PRO A 170 9.72 -0.36 17.66
CA PRO A 170 8.95 -0.37 16.41
C PRO A 170 9.81 -0.26 15.16
N GLN A 171 10.88 0.53 15.18
CA GLN A 171 11.80 0.63 14.05
C GLN A 171 12.52 -0.70 13.79
N ALA A 172 12.92 -1.41 14.84
CA ALA A 172 13.52 -2.74 14.69
C ALA A 172 12.52 -3.76 14.13
N ILE A 173 11.26 -3.73 14.61
CA ILE A 173 10.18 -4.59 14.08
C ILE A 173 9.92 -4.26 12.61
N ALA A 174 9.78 -2.98 12.26
CA ALA A 174 9.55 -2.51 10.91
C ALA A 174 10.69 -2.96 9.97
N PHE A 175 11.94 -2.82 10.41
CA PHE A 175 13.10 -3.29 9.64
C PHE A 175 13.05 -4.81 9.39
N GLY A 176 12.78 -5.61 10.43
CA GLY A 176 12.64 -7.07 10.29
C GLY A 176 11.47 -7.46 9.39
N TYR A 177 10.34 -6.77 9.51
CA TYR A 177 9.16 -7.00 8.69
C TYR A 177 9.39 -6.61 7.22
N TYR A 178 10.14 -5.52 6.98
CA TYR A 178 10.57 -5.15 5.63
C TYR A 178 11.36 -6.28 4.97
N GLN A 179 12.38 -6.82 5.65
CA GLN A 179 13.21 -7.90 5.10
C GLN A 179 12.37 -9.16 4.83
N LEU A 180 11.47 -9.50 5.75
CA LEU A 180 10.56 -10.64 5.58
C LEU A 180 9.62 -10.43 4.38
N SER A 181 8.95 -9.28 4.29
CA SER A 181 8.05 -8.95 3.17
C SER A 181 8.78 -8.96 1.84
N TRP A 182 9.98 -8.37 1.79
CA TRP A 182 10.85 -8.36 0.61
C TRP A 182 11.20 -9.77 0.16
N LEU A 183 11.68 -10.61 1.08
CA LEU A 183 12.07 -11.99 0.79
C LEU A 183 10.89 -12.82 0.29
N LEU A 184 9.75 -12.74 0.99
CA LEU A 184 8.53 -13.43 0.60
C LEU A 184 8.06 -12.97 -0.79
N TYR A 185 8.14 -11.67 -1.07
CA TYR A 185 7.71 -11.12 -2.35
C TYR A 185 8.60 -11.58 -3.50
N VAL A 186 9.92 -11.62 -3.30
CA VAL A 186 10.87 -12.12 -4.31
C VAL A 186 10.71 -13.61 -4.58
N ILE A 187 10.51 -14.43 -3.53
CA ILE A 187 10.37 -15.89 -3.67
C ILE A 187 8.99 -16.23 -4.26
N ARG A 188 7.92 -15.68 -3.65
CA ARG A 188 6.54 -15.95 -4.05
C ARG A 188 5.64 -14.78 -3.66
N PRO A 189 5.37 -13.84 -4.55
CA PRO A 189 4.61 -12.61 -4.25
C PRO A 189 3.30 -12.87 -3.50
N ALA A 190 2.58 -13.94 -3.84
CA ALA A 190 1.33 -14.31 -3.18
C ALA A 190 1.48 -14.55 -1.66
N TRP A 191 2.65 -14.93 -1.17
CA TRP A 191 2.87 -15.11 0.26
C TRP A 191 2.97 -13.77 0.99
N SER A 192 3.67 -12.80 0.40
CA SER A 192 3.76 -11.46 0.94
C SER A 192 2.42 -10.74 0.94
N TYR A 193 1.66 -10.83 -0.17
CA TYR A 193 0.31 -10.29 -0.25
C TYR A 193 -0.66 -10.90 0.77
N ARG A 194 -0.60 -12.22 0.99
CA ARG A 194 -1.44 -12.89 2.01
C ARG A 194 -1.06 -12.47 3.41
N LEU A 195 0.24 -12.30 3.70
CA LEU A 195 0.70 -11.80 4.99
C LEU A 195 0.16 -10.39 5.24
N ASN A 196 0.22 -9.51 4.24
CA ASN A 196 -0.35 -8.17 4.34
C ASN A 196 -1.88 -8.23 4.53
N ALA A 197 -2.59 -9.02 3.72
CA ALA A 197 -4.03 -9.18 3.87
C ALA A 197 -4.46 -9.69 5.25
N ASP A 198 -3.65 -10.53 5.90
CA ASP A 198 -3.91 -10.97 7.27
C ASP A 198 -3.66 -9.84 8.28
N PHE A 199 -2.68 -8.97 8.00
CA PHE A 199 -2.40 -7.78 8.82
C PHE A 199 -3.54 -6.77 8.73
N GLU A 200 -3.97 -6.41 7.50
CA GLU A 200 -5.04 -5.44 7.26
C GLU A 200 -6.41 -5.94 7.78
N ASP A 201 -6.68 -7.24 7.70
CA ASP A 201 -7.88 -7.82 8.31
C ASP A 201 -7.88 -7.66 9.84
N HIS A 202 -6.72 -7.83 10.45
CA HIS A 202 -6.56 -7.58 11.88
C HIS A 202 -6.78 -6.10 12.21
N ALA A 203 -6.13 -5.20 11.48
CA ALA A 203 -6.24 -3.75 11.68
C ALA A 203 -7.68 -3.25 11.50
N GLU A 204 -8.35 -3.63 10.40
CA GLU A 204 -9.76 -3.31 10.15
C GLU A 204 -10.65 -3.66 11.37
N HIS A 205 -10.55 -4.88 11.88
CA HIS A 205 -11.35 -5.31 13.02
C HIS A 205 -10.98 -4.54 14.30
N GLU A 206 -9.69 -4.34 14.56
CA GLU A 206 -9.23 -3.58 15.74
C GLU A 206 -9.80 -2.15 15.73
N TYR A 207 -9.78 -1.45 14.59
CA TYR A 207 -10.34 -0.12 14.45
C TYR A 207 -11.86 -0.10 14.69
N MET A 208 -12.60 -1.02 14.07
CA MET A 208 -14.05 -1.07 14.20
C MET A 208 -14.52 -1.45 15.61
N GLU A 209 -13.80 -2.35 16.28
CA GLU A 209 -14.05 -2.70 17.68
C GLU A 209 -13.65 -1.54 18.61
N PHE A 210 -12.58 -0.81 18.31
CA PHE A 210 -12.15 0.34 19.11
C PHE A 210 -13.19 1.46 19.12
N VAL A 211 -13.82 1.73 17.98
CA VAL A 211 -14.96 2.66 17.92
C VAL A 211 -16.13 2.15 18.76
N ALA A 212 -16.46 0.86 18.68
CA ALA A 212 -17.56 0.28 19.46
C ALA A 212 -17.32 0.37 20.98
N GLU A 213 -16.07 0.31 21.43
CA GLU A 213 -15.67 0.50 22.83
C GLU A 213 -15.79 1.96 23.32
N HIS A 214 -15.90 2.94 22.39
CA HIS A 214 -15.88 4.37 22.70
C HIS A 214 -17.12 5.12 22.18
N PRO A 215 -18.33 4.83 22.67
CA PRO A 215 -19.55 5.44 22.15
C PRO A 215 -19.59 6.97 22.25
N GLY A 216 -18.83 7.56 23.17
CA GLY A 216 -18.70 9.02 23.30
C GLY A 216 -18.01 9.70 22.11
N TRP A 217 -17.31 8.94 21.27
CA TRP A 217 -16.64 9.49 20.07
C TRP A 217 -17.61 9.85 18.94
N GLU A 218 -18.84 9.36 18.98
CA GLU A 218 -19.88 9.70 17.99
C GLU A 218 -20.16 11.21 17.89
N THR A 219 -20.00 11.92 19.02
CA THR A 219 -20.23 13.36 19.11
C THR A 219 -18.96 14.16 19.38
N ALA A 220 -17.82 13.50 19.54
CA ALA A 220 -16.55 14.16 19.77
C ALA A 220 -16.04 14.77 18.46
N PRO A 221 -15.92 16.10 18.37
CA PRO A 221 -15.39 16.74 17.17
C PRO A 221 -13.93 16.32 16.96
N PHE A 222 -13.55 16.18 15.70
CA PHE A 222 -12.18 15.89 15.33
C PHE A 222 -11.66 16.89 14.29
N GLU A 223 -10.52 17.46 14.59
CA GLU A 223 -9.72 18.26 13.64
C GLU A 223 -8.26 17.86 13.78
N SER A 224 -7.55 17.76 12.67
CA SER A 224 -6.13 17.43 12.59
C SER A 224 -5.40 18.45 11.74
N ALA A 225 -4.10 18.62 11.99
CA ALA A 225 -3.21 19.37 11.11
C ALA A 225 -3.19 18.77 9.70
N PHE A 226 -3.52 17.47 9.56
CA PHE A 226 -3.52 16.70 8.31
C PHE A 226 -4.90 16.55 7.67
N THR A 227 -5.91 17.32 8.12
CA THR A 227 -7.26 17.29 7.55
C THR A 227 -7.28 17.65 6.06
N GLY A 228 -6.35 18.52 5.61
CA GLY A 228 -6.22 18.89 4.20
C GLY A 228 -5.66 17.77 3.32
N ASP A 229 -4.91 16.86 3.91
CA ASP A 229 -4.21 15.77 3.21
C ASP A 229 -5.03 14.48 3.25
N TYR A 230 -5.49 14.06 4.43
CA TYR A 230 -6.24 12.81 4.60
C TYR A 230 -7.75 12.96 4.34
N GLY A 231 -8.30 14.14 4.59
CA GLY A 231 -9.73 14.41 4.49
C GLY A 231 -10.38 14.72 5.85
N ARG A 232 -11.58 15.33 5.79
CA ARG A 232 -12.34 15.74 6.97
C ARG A 232 -13.22 14.60 7.46
N SER A 233 -13.29 14.40 8.78
CA SER A 233 -14.23 13.53 9.45
C SER A 233 -15.20 14.35 10.31
N GLU A 234 -16.47 13.94 10.39
CA GLU A 234 -17.49 14.64 11.18
C GLU A 234 -17.28 14.45 12.68
N SER A 235 -16.74 13.29 13.06
CA SER A 235 -16.46 12.93 14.44
C SER A 235 -15.19 12.09 14.56
N LEU A 236 -14.69 11.93 15.78
CA LEU A 236 -13.58 11.02 16.06
C LEU A 236 -13.95 9.55 15.73
N ALA A 237 -15.21 9.16 15.96
CA ALA A 237 -15.70 7.83 15.57
C ALA A 237 -15.64 7.64 14.05
N ASP A 238 -16.05 8.65 13.27
CA ASP A 238 -16.03 8.56 11.81
C ASP A 238 -14.59 8.52 11.24
N LEU A 239 -13.65 9.21 11.89
CA LEU A 239 -12.24 9.07 11.56
C LEU A 239 -11.76 7.62 11.66
N PHE A 240 -11.97 6.99 12.84
CA PHE A 240 -11.49 5.63 13.06
C PHE A 240 -12.22 4.59 12.20
N ARG A 241 -13.51 4.84 11.86
CA ARG A 241 -14.23 4.02 10.88
C ARG A 241 -13.65 4.16 9.48
N GLN A 242 -13.26 5.40 9.08
CA GLN A 242 -12.64 5.64 7.79
C GLN A 242 -11.29 4.92 7.70
N ILE A 243 -10.44 5.02 8.72
CA ILE A 243 -9.18 4.26 8.78
C ILE A 243 -9.48 2.76 8.65
N GLY A 244 -10.38 2.21 9.47
CA GLY A 244 -10.76 0.80 9.36
C GLY A 244 -11.37 0.41 8.01
N HIS A 245 -12.00 1.33 7.29
CA HIS A 245 -12.45 1.10 5.91
C HIS A 245 -11.26 1.09 4.93
N ASP A 246 -10.31 1.98 5.10
CA ASP A 246 -9.10 2.03 4.29
C ASP A 246 -8.32 0.69 4.42
N GLU A 247 -8.19 0.14 5.65
CA GLU A 247 -7.61 -1.20 5.90
C GLU A 247 -8.38 -2.32 5.18
N ARG A 248 -9.71 -2.23 5.10
CA ARG A 248 -10.53 -3.16 4.31
C ARG A 248 -10.16 -3.09 2.84
N VAL A 249 -9.99 -1.90 2.29
CA VAL A 249 -9.60 -1.70 0.88
C VAL A 249 -8.21 -2.29 0.64
N HIS A 250 -7.22 -1.99 1.48
CA HIS A 250 -5.87 -2.54 1.41
C HIS A 250 -5.86 -4.07 1.48
N LYS A 251 -6.66 -4.66 2.38
CA LYS A 251 -6.87 -6.11 2.44
C LYS A 251 -7.40 -6.68 1.13
N GLN A 252 -8.44 -6.09 0.57
CA GLN A 252 -9.07 -6.56 -0.67
C GLN A 252 -8.11 -6.47 -1.85
N GLU A 253 -7.36 -5.40 -1.96
CA GLU A 253 -6.33 -5.21 -2.99
C GLU A 253 -5.22 -6.26 -2.84
N SER A 254 -4.71 -6.48 -1.63
CA SER A 254 -3.71 -7.51 -1.36
C SER A 254 -4.22 -8.92 -1.72
N LEU A 255 -5.47 -9.23 -1.45
CA LEU A 255 -6.08 -10.51 -1.84
C LEU A 255 -6.24 -10.64 -3.36
N ALA A 256 -6.65 -9.59 -4.04
CA ALA A 256 -6.73 -9.54 -5.50
C ALA A 256 -5.36 -9.77 -6.13
N GLN A 257 -4.32 -9.12 -5.61
CA GLN A 257 -2.94 -9.30 -6.06
C GLN A 257 -2.42 -10.72 -5.77
N ALA A 258 -2.75 -11.29 -4.61
CA ALA A 258 -2.39 -12.67 -4.30
C ALA A 258 -3.04 -13.68 -5.25
N ALA A 259 -4.28 -13.40 -5.71
CA ALA A 259 -4.98 -14.23 -6.69
C ALA A 259 -4.43 -14.07 -8.12
N ALA A 260 -4.03 -12.86 -8.49
CA ALA A 260 -3.47 -12.52 -9.81
C ALA A 260 -1.99 -12.91 -9.96
N SER A 261 -1.28 -13.16 -8.85
CA SER A 261 0.16 -13.44 -8.89
C SER A 261 0.48 -14.73 -9.63
N ARG A 262 1.54 -14.69 -10.45
CA ARG A 262 1.97 -15.80 -11.34
C ARG A 262 2.26 -17.10 -10.58
N PHE A 263 2.74 -16.99 -9.35
CA PHE A 263 3.04 -18.11 -8.48
C PHE A 263 2.04 -18.09 -7.30
N ARG A 264 1.00 -18.90 -7.40
CA ARG A 264 -0.04 -19.06 -6.37
C ARG A 264 0.39 -19.98 -5.23
#